data_5f6d713c5c1b0f62062022fd05597313
#
_entry.id   5f6d713c5c1b0f62062022fd05597313
#
_cell.length_a   1.000
_cell.length_b   1.000
_cell.length_c   1.000
_cell.angle_alpha   90.00
_cell.angle_beta   90.00
_cell.angle_gamma   90.00
#
_symmetry.space_group_name_H-M   'P 1'
#
loop_
_entity.id
_entity.type
_entity.pdbx_description
1 polymer ?
#
loop_
_entity_poly.entity_id
_entity_poly.type
_entity_poly.pdbx_seq_one_letter_code
_entity_poly.pdbx_strand_id
1 'polypeptide(L)'
;SIWALADFDAYGEMDVACIFRGKLGSYHNFLVKYEREYTIKLNELESKFIEFISSKFAEGKRPHELELLSILLSGKNNPLRELEKCLQDKYAISFKQNTLVNMINIMTGNFATGSSKGTFADCVFLAKAQDNYEISERFAQCLQNPEFKKMIQELVEFGLKRYNAYYMPEKADRGFKLYQKYDYEDVCRILEWSQNVVPLKDCGYKYDSDTNTYPVFINYDKAEDISDTIAYHDRFQNNAQLIAISKGKRTMASEDVRRFLEAERNNTPVDLFVRKNKDDKEAKSFYYLGRMAAGKGYYVCKGYFDTIPK
;
A
#
# COMPACT_ATOMS: atom_id res chain seq x y z
N SER A 1 -8.40 18.29 -15.55
CA SER A 1 -7.88 18.48 -14.21
C SER A 1 -8.17 17.24 -13.37
N ILE A 2 -7.35 16.95 -12.38
CA ILE A 2 -7.57 15.88 -11.37
C ILE A 2 -8.88 16.08 -10.59
N TRP A 3 -9.46 17.27 -10.59
CA TRP A 3 -10.81 17.53 -10.10
C TRP A 3 -11.89 16.77 -10.86
N ALA A 4 -11.68 16.43 -12.12
CA ALA A 4 -12.54 15.50 -12.83
C ALA A 4 -12.47 14.08 -12.26
N LEU A 5 -11.34 13.69 -11.66
CA LEU A 5 -11.22 12.42 -10.91
C LEU A 5 -12.03 12.42 -9.62
N ALA A 6 -12.09 13.55 -8.91
CA ALA A 6 -12.95 13.71 -7.73
C ALA A 6 -14.45 13.67 -8.10
N ASP A 7 -14.81 14.18 -9.26
CA ASP A 7 -16.17 14.10 -9.78
C ASP A 7 -16.55 12.67 -10.22
N PHE A 8 -15.58 11.88 -10.72
CA PHE A 8 -15.81 10.45 -11.00
C PHE A 8 -16.05 9.62 -9.74
N ASP A 9 -15.37 9.91 -8.64
CA ASP A 9 -15.66 9.28 -7.34
C ASP A 9 -17.09 9.62 -6.85
N ALA A 10 -17.66 10.76 -7.24
CA ALA A 10 -19.06 11.13 -6.95
C ALA A 10 -20.09 10.30 -7.74
N TYR A 11 -19.71 9.69 -8.85
CA TYR A 11 -20.55 8.76 -9.62
C TYR A 11 -20.47 7.30 -9.14
N GLY A 12 -19.87 7.06 -7.98
CA GLY A 12 -19.89 5.83 -7.18
C GLY A 12 -19.41 4.58 -7.93
N GLU A 13 -18.42 3.89 -7.36
CA GLU A 13 -17.96 2.55 -7.72
C GLU A 13 -16.77 2.43 -8.70
N MET A 14 -16.38 3.46 -9.45
CA MET A 14 -15.15 3.36 -10.24
C MET A 14 -13.95 3.86 -9.43
N ASP A 15 -13.05 2.96 -9.10
CA ASP A 15 -11.74 3.33 -8.57
C ASP A 15 -10.88 3.91 -9.70
N VAL A 16 -10.98 5.23 -9.88
CA VAL A 16 -10.32 5.96 -10.96
C VAL A 16 -8.80 5.85 -10.88
N ALA A 17 -8.25 5.75 -9.67
CA ALA A 17 -6.82 5.50 -9.48
C ALA A 17 -6.40 4.15 -10.09
N CYS A 18 -7.25 3.12 -10.03
CA CYS A 18 -7.01 1.84 -10.69
C CYS A 18 -7.04 1.91 -12.21
N ILE A 19 -7.88 2.78 -12.82
CA ILE A 19 -7.96 2.93 -14.29
C ILE A 19 -6.62 3.40 -14.86
N PHE A 20 -5.93 4.30 -14.18
CA PHE A 20 -4.66 4.88 -14.64
C PHE A 20 -3.42 4.10 -14.22
N ARG A 21 -3.51 3.15 -13.27
CA ARG A 21 -2.41 2.26 -12.87
C ARG A 21 -1.95 1.30 -13.97
N GLY A 22 -2.76 1.06 -14.97
CA GLY A 22 -2.48 0.10 -16.05
C GLY A 22 -1.48 0.63 -17.08
N LYS A 23 -1.84 0.49 -18.35
CA LYS A 23 -0.97 0.82 -19.49
C LYS A 23 -0.62 2.30 -19.64
N LEU A 24 -1.33 3.21 -18.97
CA LEU A 24 -1.14 4.65 -19.12
C LEU A 24 -0.29 5.25 -18.01
N GLY A 25 -0.24 4.65 -16.83
CA GLY A 25 0.60 5.05 -15.70
C GLY A 25 0.14 6.32 -14.97
N SER A 26 -0.52 7.28 -15.63
CA SER A 26 -1.02 8.51 -15.02
C SER A 26 -2.16 9.14 -15.83
N TYR A 27 -2.92 10.04 -15.17
CA TYR A 27 -3.94 10.84 -15.84
C TYR A 27 -3.34 11.81 -16.87
N HIS A 28 -2.16 12.36 -16.58
CA HIS A 28 -1.42 13.17 -17.56
C HIS A 28 -1.19 12.40 -18.86
N ASN A 29 -0.67 11.18 -18.78
CA ASN A 29 -0.45 10.34 -19.96
C ASN A 29 -1.74 10.00 -20.71
N PHE A 30 -2.85 9.85 -19.97
CA PHE A 30 -4.16 9.68 -20.59
C PHE A 30 -4.54 10.93 -21.41
N LEU A 31 -4.41 12.13 -20.84
CA LEU A 31 -4.73 13.38 -21.52
C LEU A 31 -3.82 13.60 -22.73
N VAL A 32 -2.51 13.38 -22.61
CA VAL A 32 -1.57 13.46 -23.75
C VAL A 32 -2.00 12.56 -24.91
N LYS A 33 -2.54 11.38 -24.60
CA LYS A 33 -2.91 10.39 -25.62
C LYS A 33 -4.28 10.63 -26.26
N TYR A 34 -5.24 11.10 -25.48
CA TYR A 34 -6.64 11.11 -25.91
C TYR A 34 -7.26 12.50 -26.02
N GLU A 35 -6.69 13.52 -25.37
CA GLU A 35 -7.23 14.88 -25.40
C GLU A 35 -6.44 15.75 -26.39
N ARG A 36 -7.06 16.07 -27.52
CA ARG A 36 -6.40 16.81 -28.60
C ARG A 36 -6.00 18.25 -28.25
N GLU A 37 -6.72 18.87 -27.36
CA GLU A 37 -6.46 20.25 -26.89
C GLU A 37 -5.50 20.32 -25.71
N TYR A 38 -5.03 19.17 -25.23
CA TYR A 38 -4.10 19.13 -24.10
C TYR A 38 -2.69 19.50 -24.54
N THR A 39 -2.23 20.64 -24.09
CA THR A 39 -0.96 21.26 -24.53
C THR A 39 0.16 21.19 -23.52
N ILE A 40 -0.10 20.72 -22.29
CA ILE A 40 0.91 20.65 -21.23
C ILE A 40 1.95 19.60 -21.58
N LYS A 41 3.22 20.03 -21.61
CA LYS A 41 4.36 19.15 -21.86
C LYS A 41 5.21 19.04 -20.62
N LEU A 42 5.42 17.81 -20.18
CA LEU A 42 6.38 17.45 -19.17
C LEU A 42 7.60 16.80 -19.83
N ASN A 43 8.77 17.01 -19.24
CA ASN A 43 9.95 16.24 -19.63
C ASN A 43 9.82 14.77 -19.12
N GLU A 44 10.73 13.91 -19.54
CA GLU A 44 10.70 12.49 -19.20
C GLU A 44 10.76 12.24 -17.69
N LEU A 45 11.59 12.98 -16.96
CA LEU A 45 11.73 12.84 -15.51
C LEU A 45 10.50 13.34 -14.76
N GLU A 46 9.94 14.48 -15.16
CA GLU A 46 8.68 15.01 -14.63
C GLU A 46 7.54 14.00 -14.82
N SER A 47 7.42 13.43 -16.01
CA SER A 47 6.42 12.39 -16.30
C SER A 47 6.60 11.16 -15.43
N LYS A 48 7.83 10.69 -15.21
CA LYS A 48 8.15 9.58 -14.30
C LYS A 48 7.77 9.88 -12.84
N PHE A 49 8.00 11.09 -12.35
CA PHE A 49 7.55 11.48 -11.01
C PHE A 49 6.03 11.44 -10.88
N ILE A 50 5.29 11.95 -11.88
CA ILE A 50 3.82 11.89 -11.91
C ILE A 50 3.34 10.43 -11.89
N GLU A 51 3.90 9.57 -12.74
CA GLU A 51 3.59 8.14 -12.77
C GLU A 51 3.89 7.44 -11.45
N PHE A 52 5.04 7.78 -10.85
CA PHE A 52 5.43 7.22 -9.56
C PHE A 52 4.41 7.56 -8.48
N ILE A 53 4.10 8.84 -8.29
CA ILE A 53 3.13 9.29 -7.27
C ILE A 53 1.75 8.70 -7.55
N SER A 54 1.31 8.71 -8.82
CA SER A 54 0.03 8.14 -9.24
C SER A 54 -0.08 6.65 -8.89
N SER A 55 1.00 5.88 -9.13
CA SER A 55 0.99 4.43 -8.93
C SER A 55 1.26 4.00 -7.49
N LYS A 56 1.97 4.81 -6.70
CA LYS A 56 2.43 4.40 -5.36
C LYS A 56 1.72 5.10 -4.20
N PHE A 57 1.28 6.34 -4.38
CA PHE A 57 0.79 7.16 -3.28
C PHE A 57 -0.62 7.71 -3.48
N ALA A 58 -1.01 8.04 -4.72
CA ALA A 58 -2.26 8.75 -4.99
C ALA A 58 -3.54 7.98 -4.60
N GLU A 59 -3.46 6.66 -4.42
CA GLU A 59 -4.58 5.90 -3.86
C GLU A 59 -4.87 6.23 -2.38
N GLY A 60 -3.96 6.91 -1.70
CA GLY A 60 -4.21 7.41 -0.36
C GLY A 60 -4.28 6.33 0.71
N LYS A 61 -3.59 5.22 0.57
CA LYS A 61 -3.63 4.11 1.54
C LYS A 61 -2.81 4.36 2.80
N ARG A 62 -1.87 5.31 2.74
CA ARG A 62 -1.06 5.80 3.86
C ARG A 62 -0.77 7.30 3.68
N PRO A 63 -0.82 8.13 4.74
CA PRO A 63 -0.64 9.58 4.60
C PRO A 63 0.83 10.02 4.56
N HIS A 64 1.78 9.20 4.99
CA HIS A 64 3.16 9.56 5.26
C HIS A 64 3.87 10.23 4.07
N GLU A 65 3.91 9.57 2.93
CA GLU A 65 4.57 10.08 1.72
C GLU A 65 3.83 11.29 1.14
N LEU A 66 2.51 11.30 1.23
CA LEU A 66 1.68 12.41 0.75
C LEU A 66 1.89 13.67 1.58
N GLU A 67 1.89 13.55 2.91
CA GLU A 67 2.19 14.68 3.81
C GLU A 67 3.63 15.16 3.65
N LEU A 68 4.58 14.23 3.45
CA LEU A 68 5.96 14.62 3.16
C LEU A 68 6.08 15.41 1.86
N LEU A 69 5.42 14.96 0.79
CA LEU A 69 5.37 15.70 -0.48
C LEU A 69 4.75 17.09 -0.30
N SER A 70 3.66 17.20 0.47
CA SER A 70 3.04 18.51 0.80
C SER A 70 4.03 19.44 1.51
N ILE A 71 4.81 18.92 2.45
CA ILE A 71 5.84 19.66 3.18
C ILE A 71 6.95 20.11 2.23
N LEU A 72 7.45 19.24 1.36
CA LEU A 72 8.48 19.59 0.36
C LEU A 72 8.00 20.69 -0.60
N LEU A 73 6.74 20.60 -1.06
CA LEU A 73 6.12 21.60 -1.92
C LEU A 73 5.99 22.97 -1.25
N SER A 74 5.82 23.00 0.07
CA SER A 74 5.74 24.24 0.86
C SER A 74 7.09 24.90 1.15
N GLY A 75 8.20 24.23 0.81
CA GLY A 75 9.56 24.72 1.02
C GLY A 75 9.98 24.82 2.48
N LYS A 76 9.36 24.06 3.37
CA LYS A 76 9.71 24.05 4.80
C LYS A 76 11.07 23.40 5.03
N ASN A 77 11.84 24.00 5.93
CA ASN A 77 13.10 23.44 6.42
C ASN A 77 12.83 22.20 7.29
N ASN A 78 13.77 21.25 7.29
CA ASN A 78 13.70 20.02 8.08
C ASN A 78 12.42 19.21 7.87
N PRO A 79 12.19 18.69 6.64
CA PRO A 79 10.91 18.09 6.24
C PRO A 79 10.52 16.88 7.09
N LEU A 80 11.48 16.13 7.64
CA LEU A 80 11.15 14.95 8.47
C LEU A 80 10.61 15.35 9.85
N ARG A 81 11.12 16.39 10.47
CA ARG A 81 10.58 16.92 11.73
C ARG A 81 9.17 17.48 11.56
N GLU A 82 8.95 18.22 10.47
CA GLU A 82 7.62 18.73 10.15
C GLU A 82 6.63 17.59 9.87
N LEU A 83 7.10 16.52 9.22
CA LEU A 83 6.29 15.33 9.00
C LEU A 83 5.91 14.62 10.30
N GLU A 84 6.86 14.37 11.20
CA GLU A 84 6.61 13.77 12.51
C GLU A 84 5.50 14.50 13.24
N LYS A 85 5.64 15.84 13.34
CA LYS A 85 4.62 16.70 13.95
C LYS A 85 3.28 16.59 13.23
N CYS A 86 3.27 16.66 11.90
CA CYS A 86 2.06 16.58 11.10
C CYS A 86 1.31 15.24 11.32
N LEU A 87 2.04 14.11 11.31
CA LEU A 87 1.46 12.78 11.51
C LEU A 87 0.87 12.63 12.91
N GLN A 88 1.55 13.16 13.93
CA GLN A 88 1.07 13.14 15.30
C GLN A 88 -0.18 14.02 15.48
N ASP A 89 -0.14 15.27 14.99
CA ASP A 89 -1.20 16.26 15.20
C ASP A 89 -2.47 15.94 14.42
N LYS A 90 -2.35 15.49 13.16
CA LYS A 90 -3.49 15.24 12.27
C LYS A 90 -4.08 13.83 12.41
N TYR A 91 -3.24 12.83 12.66
CA TYR A 91 -3.64 11.43 12.53
C TYR A 91 -3.39 10.60 13.79
N ALA A 92 -2.79 11.17 14.84
CA ALA A 92 -2.34 10.47 16.03
C ALA A 92 -1.38 9.28 15.71
N ILE A 93 -0.60 9.42 14.64
CA ILE A 93 0.37 8.42 14.20
C ILE A 93 1.72 8.75 14.83
N SER A 94 2.26 7.81 15.60
CA SER A 94 3.61 7.90 16.15
C SER A 94 4.65 7.64 15.08
N PHE A 95 5.67 8.49 15.00
CA PHE A 95 6.78 8.34 14.08
C PHE A 95 7.84 7.42 14.68
N LYS A 96 7.98 6.22 14.15
CA LYS A 96 8.93 5.20 14.64
C LYS A 96 10.16 5.13 13.73
N GLN A 97 11.24 4.54 14.24
CA GLN A 97 12.46 4.33 13.44
C GLN A 97 12.20 3.50 12.18
N ASN A 98 11.38 2.46 12.28
CA ASN A 98 11.01 1.65 11.11
C ASN A 98 10.19 2.42 10.07
N THR A 99 9.28 3.30 10.51
CA THR A 99 8.54 4.23 9.65
C THR A 99 9.51 5.08 8.84
N LEU A 100 10.50 5.66 9.55
CA LEU A 100 11.52 6.50 8.94
C LEU A 100 12.31 5.73 7.87
N VAL A 101 12.84 4.54 8.21
CA VAL A 101 13.62 3.73 7.27
C VAL A 101 12.80 3.32 6.05
N ASN A 102 11.59 2.84 6.26
CA ASN A 102 10.69 2.41 5.18
C ASN A 102 10.38 3.57 4.22
N MET A 103 10.02 4.73 4.77
CA MET A 103 9.68 5.92 3.99
C MET A 103 10.90 6.50 3.26
N ILE A 104 12.04 6.61 3.94
CA ILE A 104 13.28 7.11 3.32
C ILE A 104 13.70 6.21 2.16
N ASN A 105 13.63 4.90 2.30
CA ASN A 105 13.94 3.99 1.20
C ASN A 105 13.10 4.29 -0.05
N ILE A 106 11.80 4.54 0.13
CA ILE A 106 10.90 4.89 -0.97
C ILE A 106 11.27 6.25 -1.56
N MET A 107 11.45 7.26 -0.72
CA MET A 107 11.66 8.64 -1.15
C MET A 107 13.06 8.93 -1.70
N THR A 108 14.01 8.04 -1.48
CA THR A 108 15.40 8.12 -2.00
C THR A 108 15.67 7.18 -3.18
N GLY A 109 14.65 6.48 -3.69
CA GLY A 109 14.80 5.51 -4.78
C GLY A 109 15.40 4.16 -4.37
N ASN A 110 15.63 3.94 -3.08
CA ASN A 110 16.16 2.69 -2.52
C ASN A 110 15.10 1.62 -2.22
N PHE A 111 13.91 1.75 -2.84
CA PHE A 111 12.73 1.01 -2.41
C PHE A 111 12.50 -0.27 -3.19
N ALA A 112 13.08 -0.45 -4.34
CA ALA A 112 12.57 -1.47 -5.22
C ALA A 112 13.58 -2.53 -5.61
N THR A 113 13.07 -3.74 -5.69
CA THR A 113 13.63 -4.83 -6.47
C THR A 113 12.74 -5.08 -7.69
N GLY A 114 13.31 -5.59 -8.76
CA GLY A 114 12.58 -5.93 -9.98
C GLY A 114 12.22 -4.73 -10.87
N SER A 115 11.11 -4.82 -11.60
CA SER A 115 10.72 -3.85 -12.63
C SER A 115 10.53 -2.42 -12.11
N SER A 116 10.00 -2.25 -10.91
CA SER A 116 9.81 -0.92 -10.32
C SER A 116 11.12 -0.18 -10.12
N LYS A 117 12.21 -0.88 -9.75
CA LYS A 117 13.53 -0.28 -9.61
C LYS A 117 14.05 0.25 -10.95
N GLY A 118 13.88 -0.52 -12.02
CA GLY A 118 14.27 -0.07 -13.36
C GLY A 118 13.46 1.13 -13.85
N THR A 119 12.17 1.18 -13.53
CA THR A 119 11.28 2.24 -14.01
C THR A 119 11.45 3.55 -13.24
N PHE A 120 11.60 3.49 -11.91
CA PHE A 120 11.50 4.65 -11.02
C PHE A 120 12.79 4.98 -10.25
N ALA A 121 13.94 4.40 -10.62
CA ALA A 121 15.21 4.65 -9.93
C ALA A 121 15.63 6.12 -9.90
N ASP A 122 15.21 6.88 -10.92
CA ASP A 122 15.50 8.32 -11.02
C ASP A 122 14.54 9.21 -10.22
N CYS A 123 13.43 8.67 -9.72
CA CYS A 123 12.43 9.41 -8.94
C CYS A 123 12.89 9.54 -7.48
N VAL A 124 13.92 10.36 -7.27
CA VAL A 124 14.48 10.65 -5.95
C VAL A 124 13.89 11.96 -5.44
N PHE A 125 13.06 11.88 -4.39
CA PHE A 125 12.42 13.05 -3.76
C PHE A 125 13.30 13.68 -2.69
N LEU A 126 14.00 12.85 -1.92
CA LEU A 126 14.87 13.24 -0.82
C LEU A 126 16.32 12.88 -1.11
N ALA A 127 17.24 13.71 -0.69
CA ALA A 127 18.66 13.45 -0.62
C ALA A 127 19.16 13.60 0.81
N LYS A 128 20.17 12.80 1.19
CA LYS A 128 20.82 12.91 2.49
C LYS A 128 21.72 14.16 2.50
N ALA A 129 21.51 15.03 3.48
CA ALA A 129 22.31 16.24 3.73
C ALA A 129 22.85 16.18 5.16
N GLN A 130 24.11 15.84 5.32
CA GLN A 130 24.75 15.60 6.63
C GLN A 130 23.96 14.57 7.47
N ASP A 131 23.35 15.00 8.57
CA ASP A 131 22.54 14.17 9.46
C ASP A 131 21.04 14.22 9.17
N ASN A 132 20.62 15.02 8.17
CA ASN A 132 19.22 15.23 7.80
C ASN A 132 18.93 14.78 6.36
N TYR A 133 17.66 14.92 5.98
CA TYR A 133 17.21 14.75 4.61
C TYR A 133 16.57 16.04 4.13
N GLU A 134 16.87 16.40 2.91
CA GLU A 134 16.36 17.59 2.24
C GLU A 134 15.76 17.20 0.88
N ILE A 135 15.06 18.13 0.26
CA ILE A 135 14.57 17.93 -1.10
C ILE A 135 15.74 17.63 -2.04
N SER A 136 15.62 16.60 -2.89
CA SER A 136 16.66 16.28 -3.85
C SER A 136 16.78 17.39 -4.91
N GLU A 137 17.99 17.61 -5.43
CA GLU A 137 18.23 18.57 -6.50
C GLU A 137 17.38 18.26 -7.75
N ARG A 138 17.27 16.98 -8.11
CA ARG A 138 16.46 16.54 -9.26
C ARG A 138 14.98 16.92 -9.11
N PHE A 139 14.39 16.63 -7.95
CA PHE A 139 13.01 16.98 -7.70
C PHE A 139 12.80 18.49 -7.59
N ALA A 140 13.72 19.20 -6.95
CA ALA A 140 13.71 20.66 -6.87
C ALA A 140 13.78 21.32 -8.25
N GLN A 141 14.59 20.81 -9.18
CA GLN A 141 14.64 21.26 -10.56
C GLN A 141 13.30 21.04 -11.29
N CYS A 142 12.71 19.89 -11.16
CA CYS A 142 11.38 19.62 -11.76
C CYS A 142 10.30 20.59 -11.22
N LEU A 143 10.36 20.95 -9.94
CA LEU A 143 9.42 21.90 -9.33
C LEU A 143 9.55 23.35 -9.86
N GLN A 144 10.57 23.67 -10.65
CA GLN A 144 10.65 24.95 -11.37
C GLN A 144 9.62 25.00 -12.52
N ASN A 145 9.15 23.88 -13.02
CA ASN A 145 8.04 23.83 -13.95
C ASN A 145 6.71 24.01 -13.19
N PRO A 146 5.99 25.15 -13.37
CA PRO A 146 4.77 25.44 -12.61
C PRO A 146 3.66 24.44 -12.88
N GLU A 147 3.55 23.90 -14.10
CA GLU A 147 2.53 22.91 -14.45
C GLU A 147 2.81 21.57 -13.74
N PHE A 148 4.07 21.13 -13.72
CA PHE A 148 4.47 19.96 -12.96
C PHE A 148 4.19 20.13 -11.46
N LYS A 149 4.60 21.26 -10.89
CA LYS A 149 4.34 21.56 -9.48
C LYS A 149 2.86 21.50 -9.13
N LYS A 150 2.02 22.09 -9.97
CA LYS A 150 0.57 22.07 -9.82
C LYS A 150 0.01 20.63 -9.87
N MET A 151 0.48 19.81 -10.81
CA MET A 151 0.07 18.41 -10.90
C MET A 151 0.43 17.61 -9.64
N ILE A 152 1.64 17.80 -9.09
CA ILE A 152 2.04 17.17 -7.83
C ILE A 152 1.13 17.61 -6.68
N GLN A 153 0.81 18.90 -6.57
CA GLN A 153 -0.10 19.41 -5.54
C GLN A 153 -1.48 18.74 -5.65
N GLU A 154 -2.05 18.68 -6.84
CA GLU A 154 -3.35 18.07 -7.09
C GLU A 154 -3.34 16.56 -6.75
N LEU A 155 -2.28 15.81 -7.11
CA LEU A 155 -2.12 14.39 -6.76
C LEU A 155 -2.02 14.17 -5.25
N VAL A 156 -1.27 15.02 -4.55
CA VAL A 156 -1.14 14.95 -3.10
C VAL A 156 -2.48 15.23 -2.41
N GLU A 157 -3.17 16.30 -2.82
CA GLU A 157 -4.50 16.64 -2.28
C GLU A 157 -5.52 15.52 -2.53
N PHE A 158 -5.52 14.96 -3.72
CA PHE A 158 -6.38 13.81 -4.07
C PHE A 158 -6.08 12.61 -3.17
N GLY A 159 -4.82 12.22 -3.04
CA GLY A 159 -4.43 11.10 -2.19
C GLY A 159 -4.79 11.31 -0.72
N LEU A 160 -4.60 12.51 -0.17
CA LEU A 160 -4.96 12.84 1.20
C LEU A 160 -6.49 12.83 1.42
N LYS A 161 -7.28 13.31 0.46
CA LYS A 161 -8.74 13.19 0.50
C LYS A 161 -9.18 11.74 0.52
N ARG A 162 -8.58 10.90 -0.33
CA ARG A 162 -8.89 9.46 -0.34
C ARG A 162 -8.50 8.78 0.97
N TYR A 163 -7.33 9.10 1.52
CA TYR A 163 -6.93 8.58 2.82
C TYR A 163 -7.98 8.88 3.88
N ASN A 164 -8.37 10.14 4.01
CA ASN A 164 -9.35 10.58 5.01
C ASN A 164 -10.73 9.95 4.82
N ALA A 165 -11.17 9.79 3.57
CA ALA A 165 -12.49 9.24 3.26
C ALA A 165 -12.56 7.70 3.39
N TYR A 166 -11.53 6.98 2.91
CA TYR A 166 -11.63 5.54 2.69
C TYR A 166 -10.63 4.71 3.49
N TYR A 167 -9.45 5.25 3.83
CA TYR A 167 -8.36 4.45 4.37
C TYR A 167 -7.97 4.79 5.80
N MET A 168 -8.37 5.94 6.32
CA MET A 168 -8.08 6.31 7.70
C MET A 168 -8.74 5.30 8.65
N PRO A 169 -7.95 4.56 9.46
CA PRO A 169 -8.49 3.54 10.34
C PRO A 169 -9.29 4.18 11.48
N GLU A 170 -10.28 3.46 12.00
CA GLU A 170 -11.06 3.92 13.16
C GLU A 170 -10.21 4.04 14.43
N LYS A 171 -9.15 3.23 14.52
CA LYS A 171 -8.15 3.28 15.58
C LYS A 171 -6.77 3.37 14.95
N ALA A 172 -6.00 4.36 15.33
CA ALA A 172 -4.65 4.63 14.78
C ALA A 172 -3.68 3.43 14.90
N ASP A 173 -3.85 2.56 15.91
CA ASP A 173 -3.01 1.38 16.15
C ASP A 173 -3.19 0.24 15.13
N ARG A 174 -4.22 0.29 14.29
CA ARG A 174 -4.52 -0.80 13.34
C ARG A 174 -3.87 -0.63 11.98
N GLY A 175 -3.58 0.61 11.56
CA GLY A 175 -2.99 0.89 10.25
C GLY A 175 -3.88 0.62 9.03
N PHE A 176 -4.89 -0.26 9.15
CA PHE A 176 -5.79 -0.68 8.08
C PHE A 176 -7.24 -0.35 8.38
N LYS A 177 -7.98 0.08 7.35
CA LYS A 177 -9.44 0.25 7.39
C LYS A 177 -10.12 -1.05 6.96
N LEU A 178 -11.08 -1.53 7.76
CA LEU A 178 -11.85 -2.74 7.44
C LEU A 178 -12.53 -2.63 6.08
N TYR A 179 -12.53 -3.74 5.36
CA TYR A 179 -13.16 -3.91 4.03
C TYR A 179 -12.55 -3.06 2.92
N GLN A 180 -11.45 -2.34 3.16
CA GLN A 180 -10.71 -1.66 2.12
C GLN A 180 -9.70 -2.60 1.45
N LYS A 181 -9.32 -2.26 0.21
CA LYS A 181 -8.42 -3.07 -0.61
C LYS A 181 -6.97 -2.61 -0.47
N TYR A 182 -6.08 -3.58 -0.28
CA TYR A 182 -4.64 -3.37 -0.18
C TYR A 182 -3.90 -4.41 -1.02
N ASP A 183 -2.81 -4.02 -1.66
CA ASP A 183 -1.88 -4.97 -2.26
C ASP A 183 -0.73 -5.33 -1.29
N TYR A 184 0.14 -6.25 -1.71
CA TYR A 184 1.27 -6.66 -0.86
C TYR A 184 2.20 -5.51 -0.50
N GLU A 185 2.44 -4.59 -1.44
CA GLU A 185 3.32 -3.44 -1.23
C GLU A 185 2.72 -2.44 -0.25
N ASP A 186 1.42 -2.18 -0.36
CA ASP A 186 0.69 -1.35 0.58
C ASP A 186 0.79 -1.89 2.00
N VAL A 187 0.58 -3.22 2.16
CA VAL A 187 0.64 -3.86 3.47
C VAL A 187 2.03 -3.76 4.07
N CYS A 188 3.09 -4.03 3.31
CA CYS A 188 4.46 -3.88 3.80
C CYS A 188 4.77 -2.44 4.22
N ARG A 189 4.29 -1.45 3.46
CA ARG A 189 4.48 -0.03 3.80
C ARG A 189 3.73 0.36 5.07
N ILE A 190 2.48 -0.06 5.21
CA ILE A 190 1.64 0.27 6.36
C ILE A 190 2.15 -0.44 7.62
N LEU A 191 2.64 -1.67 7.51
CA LEU A 191 3.29 -2.42 8.60
C LEU A 191 4.75 -1.99 8.85
N GLU A 192 5.27 -1.03 8.09
CA GLU A 192 6.60 -0.44 8.28
C GLU A 192 7.76 -1.43 8.09
N TRP A 193 7.56 -2.42 7.24
CA TRP A 193 8.61 -3.38 6.92
C TRP A 193 9.78 -2.72 6.21
N SER A 194 11.00 -2.98 6.66
CA SER A 194 12.22 -2.47 6.05
C SER A 194 12.52 -3.15 4.71
N GLN A 195 12.02 -4.37 4.49
CA GLN A 195 12.23 -5.17 3.29
C GLN A 195 11.01 -5.24 2.39
N ASN A 196 11.30 -5.52 1.11
CA ASN A 196 10.31 -5.57 0.05
C ASN A 196 9.32 -6.73 0.09
N VAL A 197 8.26 -6.52 -0.62
CA VAL A 197 7.07 -7.27 -0.97
C VAL A 197 7.28 -8.70 -1.50
N VAL A 198 8.44 -9.01 -2.07
CA VAL A 198 8.71 -10.27 -2.79
C VAL A 198 8.37 -11.52 -1.96
N PRO A 199 8.73 -11.59 -0.68
CA PRO A 199 8.41 -12.77 0.12
C PRO A 199 6.92 -13.03 0.32
N LEU A 200 6.07 -12.00 0.29
CA LEU A 200 4.62 -12.17 0.47
C LEU A 200 3.94 -12.72 -0.77
N LYS A 201 4.39 -12.33 -1.96
CA LYS A 201 3.83 -12.83 -3.23
C LYS A 201 3.92 -14.35 -3.35
N ASP A 202 5.03 -14.91 -2.87
CA ASP A 202 5.32 -16.33 -3.02
C ASP A 202 4.78 -17.18 -1.87
N CYS A 203 4.52 -16.55 -0.73
CA CYS A 203 4.30 -17.29 0.50
C CYS A 203 2.88 -17.24 1.07
N GLY A 204 2.05 -16.27 0.69
CA GLY A 204 0.72 -16.09 1.29
C GLY A 204 0.73 -15.53 2.71
N TYR A 205 1.75 -15.79 3.50
CA TYR A 205 1.94 -15.21 4.84
C TYR A 205 3.43 -15.17 5.21
N LYS A 206 3.81 -14.20 6.04
CA LYS A 206 5.17 -14.11 6.60
C LYS A 206 5.14 -13.30 7.89
N TYR A 207 5.88 -13.77 8.88
CA TYR A 207 6.18 -13.02 10.09
C TYR A 207 7.37 -12.09 9.85
N ASP A 208 7.27 -10.85 10.28
CA ASP A 208 8.37 -9.90 10.34
C ASP A 208 8.76 -9.65 11.80
N SER A 209 10.03 -9.95 12.14
CA SER A 209 10.54 -9.85 13.51
C SER A 209 10.74 -8.41 13.96
N ASP A 210 11.08 -7.52 13.04
CA ASP A 210 11.43 -6.14 13.34
C ASP A 210 10.21 -5.33 13.75
N THR A 211 9.07 -5.62 13.14
CA THR A 211 7.78 -4.95 13.43
C THR A 211 6.85 -5.80 14.29
N ASN A 212 7.20 -7.07 14.55
CA ASN A 212 6.35 -8.06 15.22
C ASN A 212 4.96 -8.15 14.58
N THR A 213 4.88 -8.27 13.24
CA THR A 213 3.64 -8.33 12.49
C THR A 213 3.53 -9.59 11.64
N TYR A 214 2.30 -10.05 11.40
CA TYR A 214 2.05 -11.29 10.69
C TYR A 214 0.86 -11.17 9.71
N PRO A 215 1.03 -10.53 8.55
CA PRO A 215 0.00 -10.48 7.52
C PRO A 215 -0.20 -11.84 6.86
N VAL A 216 -1.46 -12.19 6.61
CA VAL A 216 -1.91 -13.44 5.98
C VAL A 216 -2.79 -13.11 4.78
N PHE A 217 -2.43 -13.65 3.61
CA PHE A 217 -3.12 -13.42 2.34
C PHE A 217 -3.74 -14.71 1.82
N ILE A 218 -5.03 -14.70 1.57
CA ILE A 218 -5.80 -15.88 1.14
C ILE A 218 -6.55 -15.59 -0.16
N ASN A 219 -6.45 -16.55 -1.10
CA ASN A 219 -7.32 -16.63 -2.25
C ASN A 219 -8.34 -17.74 -1.97
N TYR A 220 -9.62 -17.39 -1.75
CA TYR A 220 -10.60 -18.37 -1.29
C TYR A 220 -11.31 -19.12 -2.43
N ASP A 221 -11.27 -18.60 -3.63
CA ASP A 221 -11.79 -19.27 -4.83
C ASP A 221 -10.60 -19.60 -5.72
N LYS A 222 -10.27 -20.90 -5.80
CA LYS A 222 -9.18 -21.39 -6.65
C LYS A 222 -9.79 -21.92 -7.93
N ALA A 223 -9.20 -21.58 -9.08
CA ALA A 223 -9.66 -22.04 -10.39
C ALA A 223 -9.73 -23.58 -10.43
N GLU A 224 -10.73 -24.11 -11.14
CA GLU A 224 -11.01 -25.55 -11.27
C GLU A 224 -9.85 -26.36 -11.88
N ASP A 225 -8.90 -25.70 -12.56
CA ASP A 225 -7.75 -26.34 -13.26
C ASP A 225 -6.53 -26.64 -12.37
N ILE A 226 -6.65 -26.52 -11.05
CA ILE A 226 -5.52 -26.81 -10.15
C ILE A 226 -5.48 -28.30 -9.85
N SER A 227 -4.31 -28.94 -10.06
CA SER A 227 -4.09 -30.35 -9.76
C SER A 227 -4.52 -30.69 -8.32
N ASP A 228 -5.16 -31.84 -8.13
CA ASP A 228 -5.71 -32.34 -6.85
C ASP A 228 -4.71 -32.27 -5.67
N THR A 229 -3.42 -32.29 -5.94
CA THR A 229 -2.34 -32.15 -4.94
C THR A 229 -2.17 -30.74 -4.39
N ILE A 230 -2.78 -29.71 -5.03
CA ILE A 230 -2.68 -28.28 -4.65
C ILE A 230 -4.08 -27.68 -4.40
N ALA A 231 -5.14 -28.45 -4.61
CA ALA A 231 -6.53 -28.05 -4.38
C ALA A 231 -6.83 -27.92 -2.88
N TYR A 232 -6.24 -26.92 -2.23
CA TYR A 232 -6.56 -26.59 -0.84
C TYR A 232 -7.88 -25.82 -0.81
N HIS A 233 -8.84 -26.31 -0.04
CA HIS A 233 -10.13 -25.66 0.14
C HIS A 233 -10.06 -24.66 1.30
N ASP A 234 -9.46 -23.48 1.05
CA ASP A 234 -9.62 -22.35 1.96
C ASP A 234 -11.08 -21.89 1.88
N ARG A 235 -11.80 -21.89 3.01
CA ARG A 235 -13.23 -21.56 3.03
C ARG A 235 -13.65 -20.89 4.31
N PHE A 236 -14.59 -19.97 4.19
CA PHE A 236 -15.29 -19.46 5.35
C PHE A 236 -16.27 -20.52 5.86
N GLN A 237 -16.14 -20.90 7.11
CA GLN A 237 -17.07 -21.80 7.77
C GLN A 237 -18.33 -21.03 8.22
N ASN A 238 -18.15 -19.80 8.64
CA ASN A 238 -19.18 -18.83 8.99
C ASN A 238 -18.55 -17.42 9.00
N ASN A 239 -19.33 -16.40 9.40
CA ASN A 239 -18.89 -15.00 9.43
C ASN A 239 -17.73 -14.70 10.41
N ALA A 240 -17.35 -15.66 11.26
CA ALA A 240 -16.30 -15.48 12.28
C ALA A 240 -15.17 -16.49 12.16
N GLN A 241 -15.26 -17.45 11.22
CA GLN A 241 -14.31 -18.55 11.14
C GLN A 241 -13.90 -18.83 9.71
N LEU A 242 -12.60 -18.85 9.48
CA LEU A 242 -11.98 -19.23 8.22
C LEU A 242 -11.15 -20.50 8.44
N ILE A 243 -11.34 -21.48 7.59
CA ILE A 243 -10.46 -22.65 7.47
C ILE A 243 -9.49 -22.36 6.34
N ALA A 244 -8.20 -22.33 6.66
CA ALA A 244 -7.15 -22.17 5.68
C ALA A 244 -6.06 -23.21 5.91
N ILE A 245 -5.46 -23.68 4.82
CA ILE A 245 -4.38 -24.66 4.88
C ILE A 245 -3.04 -23.95 4.79
N SER A 246 -2.11 -24.33 5.68
CA SER A 246 -0.75 -23.80 5.65
C SER A 246 -0.02 -24.21 4.35
N LYS A 247 1.13 -23.59 4.11
CA LYS A 247 2.01 -23.95 2.98
C LYS A 247 2.32 -25.43 2.97
N GLY A 248 2.51 -25.98 1.78
CA GLY A 248 2.92 -27.39 1.62
C GLY A 248 4.15 -27.75 2.45
N LYS A 249 4.22 -28.99 2.93
CA LYS A 249 5.31 -29.52 3.77
C LYS A 249 5.45 -28.86 5.15
N ARG A 250 4.41 -28.17 5.64
CA ARG A 250 4.37 -27.64 7.03
C ARG A 250 3.74 -28.65 7.98
N THR A 251 4.27 -28.66 9.20
CA THR A 251 3.76 -29.42 10.33
C THR A 251 3.49 -28.47 11.50
N MET A 252 2.84 -28.96 12.55
CA MET A 252 2.65 -28.18 13.80
C MET A 252 3.97 -27.74 14.45
N ALA A 253 5.06 -28.43 14.17
CA ALA A 253 6.39 -28.09 14.66
C ALA A 253 7.12 -27.03 13.80
N SER A 254 6.59 -26.72 12.60
CA SER A 254 7.18 -25.70 11.74
C SER A 254 7.15 -24.33 12.41
N GLU A 255 8.23 -23.58 12.30
CA GLU A 255 8.40 -22.30 13.03
C GLU A 255 7.31 -21.28 12.68
N ASP A 256 6.99 -21.13 11.40
CA ASP A 256 5.95 -20.22 10.92
C ASP A 256 4.56 -20.61 11.45
N VAL A 257 4.26 -21.91 11.54
CA VAL A 257 3.00 -22.43 12.12
C VAL A 257 2.96 -22.16 13.63
N ARG A 258 4.04 -22.47 14.35
CA ARG A 258 4.12 -22.17 15.79
C ARG A 258 3.95 -20.69 16.10
N ARG A 259 4.63 -19.83 15.35
CA ARG A 259 4.49 -18.36 15.49
C ARG A 259 3.06 -17.91 15.32
N PHE A 260 2.36 -18.46 14.35
CA PHE A 260 0.93 -18.18 14.14
C PHE A 260 0.08 -18.63 15.33
N LEU A 261 0.26 -19.86 15.81
CA LEU A 261 -0.48 -20.42 16.95
C LEU A 261 -0.22 -19.69 18.27
N GLU A 262 0.99 -19.19 18.43
CA GLU A 262 1.43 -18.45 19.64
C GLU A 262 1.27 -16.92 19.48
N ALA A 263 0.71 -16.44 18.37
CA ALA A 263 0.65 -15.02 18.04
C ALA A 263 -0.06 -14.20 19.12
N GLU A 264 -1.20 -14.70 19.64
CA GLU A 264 -1.95 -14.03 20.70
C GLU A 264 -1.12 -13.94 21.99
N ARG A 265 -0.45 -15.02 22.39
CA ARG A 265 0.43 -15.06 23.58
C ARG A 265 1.61 -14.10 23.43
N ASN A 266 2.12 -13.93 22.23
CA ASN A 266 3.27 -13.10 21.91
C ASN A 266 2.87 -11.65 21.52
N ASN A 267 1.58 -11.29 21.65
CA ASN A 267 1.04 -10.00 21.21
C ASN A 267 1.41 -9.66 19.75
N THR A 268 1.49 -10.66 18.89
CA THR A 268 1.74 -10.50 17.47
C THR A 268 0.40 -10.31 16.75
N PRO A 269 0.12 -9.14 16.16
CA PRO A 269 -1.07 -8.96 15.37
C PRO A 269 -1.00 -9.81 14.09
N VAL A 270 -2.05 -10.60 13.85
CA VAL A 270 -2.22 -11.37 12.63
C VAL A 270 -3.31 -10.70 11.83
N ASP A 271 -2.94 -10.08 10.72
CA ASP A 271 -3.84 -9.30 9.88
C ASP A 271 -4.26 -10.12 8.65
N LEU A 272 -5.57 -10.28 8.44
CA LEU A 272 -6.14 -11.10 7.38
C LEU A 272 -6.52 -10.29 6.15
N PHE A 273 -5.98 -10.69 5.01
CA PHE A 273 -6.26 -10.14 3.69
C PHE A 273 -6.79 -11.24 2.76
N VAL A 274 -7.94 -11.01 2.15
CA VAL A 274 -8.64 -12.02 1.32
C VAL A 274 -9.02 -11.44 -0.03
N ARG A 275 -8.87 -12.23 -1.08
CA ARG A 275 -9.46 -11.95 -2.39
C ARG A 275 -10.09 -13.22 -2.96
N LYS A 276 -11.02 -13.04 -3.91
CA LYS A 276 -11.73 -14.16 -4.51
C LYS A 276 -10.78 -15.03 -5.31
N ASN A 277 -10.11 -14.47 -6.31
CA ASN A 277 -9.26 -15.22 -7.23
C ASN A 277 -8.02 -14.41 -7.61
N LYS A 278 -6.87 -15.08 -7.78
CA LYS A 278 -5.62 -14.42 -8.26
C LYS A 278 -5.67 -14.07 -9.74
N ASP A 279 -6.50 -14.81 -10.52
CA ASP A 279 -6.59 -14.68 -11.97
C ASP A 279 -7.61 -13.63 -12.40
N ASP A 280 -8.37 -13.08 -11.45
CA ASP A 280 -9.23 -11.93 -11.68
C ASP A 280 -8.35 -10.72 -12.00
N LYS A 281 -8.38 -10.28 -13.27
CA LYS A 281 -7.56 -9.17 -13.77
C LYS A 281 -7.86 -7.86 -13.08
N GLU A 282 -9.05 -7.73 -12.49
CA GLU A 282 -9.51 -6.55 -11.77
C GLU A 282 -9.21 -6.61 -10.27
N ALA A 283 -8.98 -7.80 -9.71
CA ALA A 283 -8.82 -8.01 -8.27
C ALA A 283 -7.39 -8.39 -7.88
N LYS A 284 -6.40 -7.56 -8.23
CA LYS A 284 -5.02 -7.74 -7.74
C LYS A 284 -4.89 -7.50 -6.24
N SER A 285 -5.74 -6.66 -5.68
CA SER A 285 -5.75 -6.25 -4.28
C SER A 285 -6.62 -7.17 -3.43
N PHE A 286 -6.33 -7.22 -2.14
CA PHE A 286 -7.02 -8.03 -1.14
C PHE A 286 -7.85 -7.14 -0.24
N TYR A 287 -9.03 -7.59 0.15
CA TYR A 287 -9.83 -6.96 1.20
C TYR A 287 -9.23 -7.25 2.58
N TYR A 288 -9.03 -6.22 3.39
CA TYR A 288 -8.66 -6.38 4.78
C TYR A 288 -9.88 -6.77 5.60
N LEU A 289 -9.84 -7.94 6.23
CA LEU A 289 -10.94 -8.47 7.03
C LEU A 289 -10.73 -8.35 8.55
N GLY A 290 -9.64 -7.72 8.97
CA GLY A 290 -9.36 -7.50 10.38
C GLY A 290 -8.31 -8.43 10.94
N ARG A 291 -8.13 -8.34 12.27
CA ARG A 291 -7.21 -9.20 13.02
C ARG A 291 -7.87 -10.52 13.34
N MET A 292 -7.07 -11.57 13.31
CA MET A 292 -7.51 -12.91 13.63
C MET A 292 -6.64 -13.55 14.71
N ALA A 293 -7.19 -14.56 15.39
CA ALA A 293 -6.48 -15.41 16.33
C ALA A 293 -6.59 -16.88 15.92
N ALA A 294 -5.60 -17.68 16.25
CA ALA A 294 -5.65 -19.11 16.07
C ALA A 294 -6.74 -19.74 16.95
N GLY A 295 -7.63 -20.54 16.35
CA GLY A 295 -8.61 -21.33 17.09
C GLY A 295 -7.99 -22.55 17.78
N LYS A 296 -8.67 -23.12 18.76
CA LYS A 296 -8.29 -24.39 19.40
C LYS A 296 -8.60 -25.54 18.44
N GLY A 297 -7.55 -26.23 17.97
CA GLY A 297 -7.63 -27.42 17.14
C GLY A 297 -7.95 -27.16 15.66
N TYR A 298 -7.05 -27.54 14.77
CA TYR A 298 -7.14 -27.35 13.32
C TYR A 298 -7.35 -25.91 12.87
N TYR A 299 -6.30 -25.17 12.56
CA TYR A 299 -6.24 -23.90 11.77
C TYR A 299 -7.55 -23.07 11.68
N VAL A 300 -8.27 -22.90 12.77
CA VAL A 300 -9.50 -22.11 12.79
C VAL A 300 -9.15 -20.71 13.28
N CYS A 301 -9.21 -19.74 12.37
CA CYS A 301 -9.08 -18.32 12.74
C CYS A 301 -10.44 -17.80 13.18
N LYS A 302 -10.50 -17.14 14.34
CA LYS A 302 -11.68 -16.38 14.77
C LYS A 302 -11.47 -14.93 14.39
N GLY A 303 -12.26 -14.42 13.46
CA GLY A 303 -12.38 -13.02 13.11
C GLY A 303 -13.86 -12.65 13.05
N TYR A 304 -14.20 -11.41 13.32
CA TYR A 304 -15.53 -10.89 13.04
C TYR A 304 -15.57 -10.46 11.58
N PHE A 305 -16.17 -11.30 10.74
CA PHE A 305 -16.32 -11.04 9.31
C PHE A 305 -17.80 -10.76 9.04
N ASP A 306 -18.21 -9.51 9.15
CA ASP A 306 -19.50 -9.12 8.61
C ASP A 306 -19.38 -9.13 7.08
N THR A 307 -20.20 -9.96 6.46
CA THR A 307 -20.44 -10.14 5.02
C THR A 307 -19.45 -9.50 4.05
N ILE A 308 -18.67 -10.35 3.35
CA ILE A 308 -17.91 -9.93 2.18
C ILE A 308 -18.91 -9.39 1.14
N PRO A 309 -18.74 -8.19 0.61
CA PRO A 309 -19.56 -7.71 -0.49
C PRO A 309 -19.50 -8.71 -1.66
N LYS A 310 -20.66 -9.08 -2.17
CA LYS A 310 -20.80 -9.95 -3.35
C LYS A 310 -20.32 -9.25 -4.61
#